data_7654a1aaa8fbd0a4ceec33723335c4a4
#
_entry.id   7654a1aaa8fbd0a4ceec33723335c4a4
#
_cell.length_a   1.000
_cell.length_b   1.000
_cell.length_c   1.000
_cell.angle_alpha   90.00
_cell.angle_beta   90.00
_cell.angle_gamma   90.00
#
_symmetry.space_group_name_H-M   'P 1'
#
loop_
_entity.id
_entity.type
_entity.pdbx_description
1 polymer ?
#
loop_
_entity_poly.entity_id
_entity_poly.type
_entity_poly.pdbx_seq_one_letter_code
_entity_poly.pdbx_strand_id
1 'polypeptide(L)'
;MSEDFIDEAVASFGATAHFGDPSGEQWALEGGRGLVRRPDLAVIDVSGADRLTWVTSLASQIVTDLVPGVSRELLILSPEGRVEHWAGASDDGEILHLIVERSDVSGFASFLEAMRFALRVSVEQRDVAVFSSVRAGANTPEAVAGLPGHLWTWEDPWPGVVEGGAAYFQGERHPGARTPMMCHAVARQVADDFEAEWLASCPEGGARRRAGYLAWEATRIAAWKPRLGRETDARAIPPEVDWLRSA
;
A
#
# COMPACT_ATOMS: atom_id res chain seq x y z
N MET A 1 -7.25 20.18 -10.74
CA MET A 1 -7.52 18.81 -10.26
C MET A 1 -9.03 18.77 -10.11
N SER A 2 -9.73 18.06 -10.98
CA SER A 2 -11.19 18.15 -11.03
C SER A 2 -11.82 17.44 -9.81
N GLU A 3 -12.91 18.00 -9.30
CA GLU A 3 -13.74 17.40 -8.25
C GLU A 3 -14.14 15.96 -8.58
N ASP A 4 -14.23 15.62 -9.85
CA ASP A 4 -14.61 14.31 -10.37
C ASP A 4 -13.72 13.15 -9.86
N PHE A 5 -12.42 13.35 -9.63
CA PHE A 5 -11.51 12.28 -9.16
C PHE A 5 -11.73 11.89 -7.69
N ILE A 6 -12.15 12.84 -6.87
CA ILE A 6 -12.41 12.60 -5.45
C ILE A 6 -13.74 11.88 -5.31
N ASP A 7 -14.73 12.28 -6.10
CA ASP A 7 -16.05 11.70 -6.12
C ASP A 7 -16.01 10.22 -6.56
N GLU A 8 -15.16 9.84 -7.50
CA GLU A 8 -15.07 8.45 -7.96
C GLU A 8 -14.53 7.50 -6.87
N ALA A 9 -13.46 7.88 -6.16
CA ALA A 9 -12.92 7.06 -5.07
C ALA A 9 -13.90 6.97 -3.90
N VAL A 10 -14.56 8.09 -3.57
CA VAL A 10 -15.57 8.16 -2.51
C VAL A 10 -16.85 7.43 -2.94
N ALA A 11 -17.35 7.66 -4.14
CA ALA A 11 -18.60 7.08 -4.63
C ALA A 11 -18.44 5.60 -4.97
N SER A 12 -17.33 5.18 -5.60
CA SER A 12 -17.13 3.81 -6.07
C SER A 12 -16.70 2.85 -4.96
N PHE A 13 -15.96 3.32 -3.94
CA PHE A 13 -15.40 2.46 -2.91
C PHE A 13 -15.86 2.81 -1.49
N GLY A 14 -16.70 3.83 -1.31
CA GLY A 14 -17.22 4.23 0.00
C GLY A 14 -16.16 4.85 0.92
N ALA A 15 -15.10 5.42 0.37
CA ALA A 15 -14.11 6.16 1.17
C ALA A 15 -14.73 7.44 1.73
N THR A 16 -14.38 7.80 2.97
CA THR A 16 -14.73 9.10 3.54
C THR A 16 -13.77 10.16 3.02
N ALA A 17 -14.27 11.18 2.33
CA ALA A 17 -13.43 12.23 1.76
C ALA A 17 -12.66 13.01 2.85
N HIS A 18 -13.36 13.46 3.90
CA HIS A 18 -12.80 14.15 5.07
C HIS A 18 -13.77 14.10 6.25
N PHE A 19 -13.29 14.38 7.45
CA PHE A 19 -14.07 14.46 8.70
C PHE A 19 -14.31 15.91 9.15
N GLY A 20 -14.25 16.87 8.22
CA GLY A 20 -14.58 18.29 8.46
C GLY A 20 -13.39 19.24 8.54
N ASP A 21 -12.16 18.73 8.60
CA ASP A 21 -10.93 19.53 8.69
C ASP A 21 -9.81 18.93 7.81
N PRO A 22 -9.92 18.99 6.47
CA PRO A 22 -8.96 18.32 5.57
C PRO A 22 -7.49 18.68 5.84
N SER A 23 -7.20 19.95 6.11
CA SER A 23 -5.82 20.39 6.38
C SER A 23 -5.29 19.86 7.72
N GLY A 24 -6.10 19.92 8.77
CA GLY A 24 -5.72 19.37 10.08
C GLY A 24 -5.62 17.85 10.07
N GLU A 25 -6.43 17.17 9.25
CA GLU A 25 -6.35 15.73 9.01
C GLU A 25 -5.04 15.37 8.31
N GLN A 26 -4.63 16.13 7.29
CA GLN A 26 -3.35 15.95 6.61
C GLN A 26 -2.18 16.15 7.57
N TRP A 27 -2.15 17.22 8.34
CA TRP A 27 -1.08 17.45 9.33
C TRP A 27 -1.02 16.37 10.41
N ALA A 28 -2.18 15.86 10.83
CA ALA A 28 -2.22 14.74 11.77
C ALA A 28 -1.64 13.47 11.13
N LEU A 29 -1.99 13.20 9.89
CA LEU A 29 -1.48 12.04 9.13
C LEU A 29 0.05 12.12 8.98
N GLU A 30 0.58 13.24 8.50
CA GLU A 30 2.01 13.47 8.34
C GLU A 30 2.79 13.38 9.66
N GLY A 31 2.15 13.75 10.77
CA GLY A 31 2.71 13.65 12.13
C GLY A 31 2.52 12.29 12.80
N GLY A 32 2.07 11.24 12.08
CA GLY A 32 1.83 9.90 12.62
C GLY A 32 0.63 9.80 13.58
N ARG A 33 -0.28 10.77 13.53
CA ARG A 33 -1.49 10.85 14.39
C ARG A 33 -2.80 10.75 13.60
N GLY A 34 -2.71 10.50 12.30
CA GLY A 34 -3.83 10.28 11.39
C GLY A 34 -3.94 8.82 10.99
N LEU A 35 -5.16 8.28 10.96
CA LEU A 35 -5.48 6.96 10.42
C LEU A 35 -6.52 7.12 9.32
N VAL A 36 -6.25 6.51 8.17
CA VAL A 36 -7.14 6.55 7.00
C VAL A 36 -7.64 5.15 6.71
N ARG A 37 -8.97 4.96 6.66
CA ARG A 37 -9.57 3.73 6.15
C ARG A 37 -9.48 3.71 4.62
N ARG A 38 -8.98 2.60 4.06
CA ARG A 38 -8.65 2.45 2.64
C ARG A 38 -9.53 1.39 1.95
N PRO A 39 -10.83 1.70 1.72
CA PRO A 39 -11.71 0.77 1.01
C PRO A 39 -11.36 0.64 -0.49
N ASP A 40 -10.53 1.53 -1.02
CA ASP A 40 -9.96 1.52 -2.35
C ASP A 40 -8.80 0.55 -2.54
N LEU A 41 -8.34 -0.10 -1.46
CA LEU A 41 -7.35 -1.16 -1.50
C LEU A 41 -8.00 -2.53 -1.23
N ALA A 42 -7.37 -3.57 -1.74
CA ALA A 42 -7.73 -4.97 -1.54
C ALA A 42 -6.48 -5.80 -1.27
N VAL A 43 -6.66 -7.05 -0.86
CA VAL A 43 -5.55 -7.97 -0.62
C VAL A 43 -5.76 -9.25 -1.42
N ILE A 44 -4.69 -9.70 -2.08
CA ILE A 44 -4.56 -11.03 -2.68
C ILE A 44 -3.53 -11.80 -1.85
N ASP A 45 -3.90 -12.97 -1.36
CA ASP A 45 -2.98 -13.91 -0.71
C ASP A 45 -2.50 -14.93 -1.73
N VAL A 46 -1.19 -15.16 -1.74
CA VAL A 46 -0.55 -16.21 -2.52
C VAL A 46 0.10 -17.18 -1.53
N SER A 47 -0.41 -18.40 -1.47
CA SER A 47 0.12 -19.46 -0.60
C SER A 47 0.75 -20.58 -1.41
N GLY A 48 1.51 -21.46 -0.73
CA GLY A 48 2.14 -22.63 -1.33
C GLY A 48 3.65 -22.53 -1.42
N ALA A 49 4.28 -23.71 -1.60
CA ALA A 49 5.73 -23.84 -1.51
C ALA A 49 6.48 -23.08 -2.61
N ASP A 50 5.85 -22.87 -3.76
CA ASP A 50 6.49 -22.25 -4.92
C ASP A 50 6.18 -20.74 -5.01
N ARG A 51 5.42 -20.14 -4.05
CA ARG A 51 4.88 -18.76 -4.10
C ARG A 51 5.94 -17.69 -4.38
N LEU A 52 7.02 -17.69 -3.62
CA LEU A 52 8.03 -16.64 -3.73
C LEU A 52 8.86 -16.75 -5.02
N THR A 53 9.25 -17.98 -5.40
CA THR A 53 9.97 -18.23 -6.65
C THR A 53 9.11 -17.88 -7.87
N TRP A 54 7.83 -18.25 -7.79
CA TRP A 54 6.88 -17.98 -8.85
C TRP A 54 6.62 -16.47 -9.02
N VAL A 55 6.30 -15.75 -7.94
CA VAL A 55 6.06 -14.30 -8.02
C VAL A 55 7.31 -13.56 -8.46
N THR A 56 8.51 -13.97 -8.02
CA THR A 56 9.77 -13.43 -8.52
C THR A 56 9.91 -13.56 -10.04
N SER A 57 9.40 -14.65 -10.64
CA SER A 57 9.47 -14.84 -12.10
C SER A 57 8.49 -13.96 -12.90
N LEU A 58 7.50 -13.39 -12.26
CA LEU A 58 6.46 -12.56 -12.87
C LEU A 58 6.66 -11.06 -12.63
N ALA A 59 7.26 -10.71 -11.49
CA ALA A 59 7.34 -9.35 -10.99
C ALA A 59 8.68 -8.66 -11.32
N SER A 60 8.69 -7.34 -11.20
CA SER A 60 9.88 -6.49 -11.36
C SER A 60 10.93 -6.68 -10.27
N GLN A 61 10.55 -7.26 -9.12
CA GLN A 61 11.42 -7.41 -7.94
C GLN A 61 11.57 -8.88 -7.52
N ILE A 62 12.73 -9.17 -6.91
CA ILE A 62 13.00 -10.45 -6.26
C ILE A 62 12.26 -10.45 -4.90
N VAL A 63 11.47 -11.51 -4.66
CA VAL A 63 10.78 -11.72 -3.38
C VAL A 63 11.18 -13.03 -2.68
N THR A 64 12.09 -13.79 -3.26
CA THR A 64 12.59 -15.06 -2.65
C THR A 64 13.37 -14.83 -1.36
N ASP A 65 13.82 -13.62 -1.11
CA ASP A 65 14.55 -13.20 0.09
C ASP A 65 13.64 -12.50 1.14
N LEU A 66 12.32 -12.38 0.86
CA LEU A 66 11.39 -11.82 1.81
C LEU A 66 11.32 -12.70 3.08
N VAL A 67 11.44 -12.02 4.20
CA VAL A 67 11.24 -12.58 5.54
C VAL A 67 10.16 -11.77 6.26
N PRO A 68 9.49 -12.32 7.28
CA PRO A 68 8.48 -11.58 8.03
C PRO A 68 8.97 -10.20 8.49
N GLY A 69 8.14 -9.17 8.25
CA GLY A 69 8.46 -7.77 8.57
C GLY A 69 9.20 -7.01 7.47
N VAL A 70 9.60 -7.65 6.38
CA VAL A 70 10.18 -6.97 5.21
C VAL A 70 9.11 -6.76 4.13
N SER A 71 9.08 -5.57 3.58
CA SER A 71 8.13 -5.15 2.54
C SER A 71 8.84 -4.88 1.22
N ARG A 72 8.15 -5.15 0.11
CA ARG A 72 8.57 -4.82 -1.25
C ARG A 72 7.44 -4.12 -1.99
N GLU A 73 7.79 -3.37 -3.01
CA GLU A 73 6.87 -2.88 -4.03
C GLU A 73 7.11 -3.64 -5.31
N LEU A 74 6.05 -4.11 -5.97
CA LEU A 74 6.12 -4.96 -7.16
C LEU A 74 5.35 -4.33 -8.31
N LEU A 75 5.87 -4.49 -9.52
CA LEU A 75 5.13 -4.26 -10.76
C LEU A 75 5.06 -5.56 -11.55
N ILE A 76 3.94 -5.80 -12.20
CA ILE A 76 3.83 -6.76 -13.30
C ILE A 76 3.86 -5.96 -14.58
N LEU A 77 4.74 -6.33 -15.48
CA LEU A 77 4.95 -5.62 -16.74
C LEU A 77 4.52 -6.47 -17.92
N SER A 78 3.94 -5.83 -18.94
CA SER A 78 3.72 -6.47 -20.24
C SER A 78 5.05 -6.82 -20.91
N PRO A 79 5.06 -7.65 -21.98
CA PRO A 79 6.27 -7.92 -22.77
C PRO A 79 6.92 -6.67 -23.37
N GLU A 80 6.17 -5.57 -23.52
CA GLU A 80 6.65 -4.27 -23.99
C GLU A 80 7.15 -3.36 -22.84
N GLY A 81 7.14 -3.86 -21.59
CA GLY A 81 7.58 -3.12 -20.40
C GLY A 81 6.57 -2.12 -19.85
N ARG A 82 5.29 -2.25 -20.20
CA ARG A 82 4.21 -1.39 -19.68
C ARG A 82 3.72 -1.91 -18.34
N VAL A 83 3.35 -1.02 -17.44
CA VAL A 83 2.81 -1.38 -16.12
C VAL A 83 1.38 -1.91 -16.27
N GLU A 84 1.18 -3.19 -15.97
CA GLU A 84 -0.14 -3.83 -15.98
C GLU A 84 -0.75 -3.89 -14.57
N HIS A 85 0.05 -4.29 -13.56
CA HIS A 85 -0.41 -4.38 -12.17
C HIS A 85 0.65 -3.82 -11.22
N TRP A 86 0.17 -3.37 -10.07
CA TRP A 86 0.98 -2.90 -8.94
C TRP A 86 0.60 -3.66 -7.67
N ALA A 87 1.57 -3.98 -6.83
CA ALA A 87 1.32 -4.53 -5.50
C ALA A 87 2.36 -4.09 -4.48
N GLY A 88 1.90 -3.86 -3.25
CA GLY A 88 2.74 -3.87 -2.06
C GLY A 88 2.81 -5.28 -1.50
N ALA A 89 3.99 -5.88 -1.38
CA ALA A 89 4.20 -7.27 -1.00
C ALA A 89 4.82 -7.41 0.40
N SER A 90 4.31 -8.36 1.19
CA SER A 90 4.86 -8.78 2.48
C SER A 90 4.61 -10.27 2.67
N ASP A 91 5.61 -11.03 3.14
CA ASP A 91 5.49 -12.47 3.38
C ASP A 91 5.57 -12.76 4.88
N ASP A 92 4.68 -13.62 5.40
CA ASP A 92 4.65 -14.01 6.82
C ASP A 92 5.37 -15.34 7.10
N GLY A 93 5.98 -15.92 6.06
CA GLY A 93 6.64 -17.23 6.08
C GLY A 93 5.79 -18.36 5.46
N GLU A 94 4.47 -18.18 5.37
CA GLU A 94 3.52 -19.14 4.80
C GLU A 94 2.74 -18.56 3.63
N ILE A 95 2.40 -17.27 3.70
CA ILE A 95 1.56 -16.55 2.74
C ILE A 95 2.28 -15.28 2.31
N LEU A 96 2.34 -15.05 1.00
CA LEU A 96 2.71 -13.77 0.42
C LEU A 96 1.44 -12.93 0.26
N HIS A 97 1.36 -11.85 1.00
CA HIS A 97 0.26 -10.88 0.97
C HIS A 97 0.56 -9.78 -0.04
N LEU A 98 -0.34 -9.56 -0.97
CA LEU A 98 -0.26 -8.51 -1.98
C LEU A 98 -1.37 -7.48 -1.73
N ILE A 99 -1.01 -6.28 -1.28
CA ILE A 99 -1.91 -5.13 -1.26
C ILE A 99 -1.98 -4.59 -2.68
N VAL A 100 -3.18 -4.43 -3.21
CA VAL A 100 -3.44 -4.02 -4.60
C VAL A 100 -4.54 -2.96 -4.66
N GLU A 101 -4.64 -2.24 -5.78
CA GLU A 101 -5.78 -1.38 -6.03
C GLU A 101 -7.06 -2.22 -6.14
N ARG A 102 -8.13 -1.81 -5.47
CA ARG A 102 -9.41 -2.55 -5.51
C ARG A 102 -10.01 -2.60 -6.92
N SER A 103 -9.80 -1.57 -7.71
CA SER A 103 -10.24 -1.55 -9.11
C SER A 103 -9.54 -2.61 -9.98
N ASP A 104 -8.34 -3.03 -9.58
CA ASP A 104 -7.49 -3.98 -10.30
C ASP A 104 -7.53 -5.40 -9.72
N VAL A 105 -8.07 -5.60 -8.52
CA VAL A 105 -7.97 -6.86 -7.79
C VAL A 105 -8.44 -8.08 -8.57
N SER A 106 -9.54 -7.97 -9.32
CA SER A 106 -10.08 -9.08 -10.11
C SER A 106 -9.23 -9.36 -11.35
N GLY A 107 -8.72 -8.32 -12.00
CA GLY A 107 -7.81 -8.44 -13.15
C GLY A 107 -6.51 -9.11 -12.74
N PHE A 108 -5.90 -8.61 -11.68
CA PHE A 108 -4.64 -9.15 -11.19
C PHE A 108 -4.78 -10.60 -10.66
N ALA A 109 -5.83 -10.92 -9.89
CA ALA A 109 -6.09 -12.29 -9.46
C ALA A 109 -6.27 -13.25 -10.64
N SER A 110 -7.00 -12.82 -11.68
CA SER A 110 -7.18 -13.62 -12.91
C SER A 110 -5.87 -13.82 -13.67
N PHE A 111 -5.02 -12.80 -13.76
CA PHE A 111 -3.67 -12.90 -14.33
C PHE A 111 -2.83 -13.94 -13.55
N LEU A 112 -2.77 -13.83 -12.24
CA LEU A 112 -2.03 -14.77 -11.39
C LEU A 112 -2.53 -16.21 -11.56
N GLU A 113 -3.84 -16.44 -11.55
CA GLU A 113 -4.42 -17.77 -11.78
C GLU A 113 -4.06 -18.32 -13.17
N ALA A 114 -4.07 -17.51 -14.21
CA ALA A 114 -3.69 -17.90 -15.57
C ALA A 114 -2.20 -18.30 -15.67
N MET A 115 -1.33 -17.65 -14.88
CA MET A 115 0.12 -17.89 -14.87
C MET A 115 0.55 -19.01 -13.92
N ARG A 116 -0.36 -19.64 -13.19
CA ARG A 116 -0.05 -20.65 -12.17
C ARG A 116 0.47 -21.97 -12.76
N PHE A 117 -0.04 -22.39 -13.91
CA PHE A 117 0.27 -23.68 -14.56
C PHE A 117 0.22 -24.88 -13.56
N ALA A 118 1.30 -25.64 -13.46
CA ALA A 118 1.44 -26.82 -12.59
C ALA A 118 2.15 -26.53 -11.26
N LEU A 119 2.30 -25.25 -10.89
CA LEU A 119 3.00 -24.85 -9.65
C LEU A 119 2.12 -25.09 -8.41
N ARG A 120 2.78 -25.33 -7.28
CA ARG A 120 2.14 -25.58 -5.98
C ARG A 120 1.84 -24.24 -5.29
N VAL A 121 0.93 -23.49 -5.87
CA VAL A 121 0.47 -22.19 -5.37
C VAL A 121 -1.05 -22.12 -5.38
N SER A 122 -1.61 -21.30 -4.50
CA SER A 122 -3.03 -20.90 -4.48
C SER A 122 -3.11 -19.40 -4.41
N VAL A 123 -4.06 -18.81 -5.12
CA VAL A 123 -4.32 -17.37 -5.16
C VAL A 123 -5.73 -17.14 -4.61
N GLU A 124 -5.86 -16.26 -3.63
CA GLU A 124 -7.14 -15.99 -2.98
C GLU A 124 -7.28 -14.49 -2.68
N GLN A 125 -8.45 -13.91 -2.95
CA GLN A 125 -8.79 -12.58 -2.48
C GLN A 125 -9.16 -12.66 -0.99
N ARG A 126 -8.40 -11.96 -0.15
CA ARG A 126 -8.61 -11.98 1.30
C ARG A 126 -9.62 -10.93 1.74
N ASP A 127 -10.58 -11.33 2.56
CA ASP A 127 -11.56 -10.41 3.17
C ASP A 127 -10.97 -9.73 4.41
N VAL A 128 -10.33 -8.58 4.20
CA VAL A 128 -9.75 -7.72 5.24
C VAL A 128 -10.16 -6.27 5.05
N ALA A 129 -10.05 -5.48 6.11
CA ALA A 129 -10.03 -4.04 6.04
C ALA A 129 -8.57 -3.56 5.93
N VAL A 130 -8.34 -2.54 5.12
CA VAL A 130 -7.02 -1.90 5.01
C VAL A 130 -7.11 -0.49 5.59
N PHE A 131 -6.11 -0.15 6.40
CA PHE A 131 -5.91 1.20 6.92
C PHE A 131 -4.53 1.70 6.51
N SER A 132 -4.39 3.01 6.38
CA SER A 132 -3.10 3.65 6.12
C SER A 132 -2.77 4.69 7.17
N SER A 133 -1.48 4.78 7.49
CA SER A 133 -0.92 5.81 8.37
C SER A 133 0.49 6.18 7.92
N VAL A 134 1.06 7.21 8.54
CA VAL A 134 2.47 7.60 8.34
C VAL A 134 3.27 7.18 9.56
N ARG A 135 4.44 6.57 9.35
CA ARG A 135 5.37 6.23 10.41
C ARG A 135 6.06 7.49 10.92
N ALA A 136 5.64 7.96 12.09
CA ALA A 136 6.24 9.11 12.75
C ALA A 136 6.03 9.02 14.26
N GLY A 137 7.01 9.46 15.04
CA GLY A 137 6.95 9.42 16.51
C GLY A 137 6.65 8.02 17.04
N ALA A 138 5.60 7.88 17.85
CA ALA A 138 5.17 6.62 18.45
C ALA A 138 4.30 5.75 17.51
N ASN A 139 4.03 6.19 16.28
CA ASN A 139 3.29 5.40 15.29
C ASN A 139 4.27 4.54 14.49
N THR A 140 4.55 3.35 14.97
CA THR A 140 5.44 2.36 14.35
C THR A 140 4.70 1.06 14.07
N PRO A 141 5.21 0.16 13.21
CA PRO A 141 4.59 -1.15 12.98
C PRO A 141 4.37 -1.94 14.28
N GLU A 142 5.32 -1.90 15.21
CA GLU A 142 5.25 -2.62 16.47
C GLU A 142 4.15 -2.07 17.39
N ALA A 143 3.94 -0.75 17.39
CA ALA A 143 2.87 -0.11 18.17
C ALA A 143 1.49 -0.47 17.64
N VAL A 144 1.36 -0.73 16.34
CA VAL A 144 0.11 -1.13 15.69
C VAL A 144 -0.15 -2.62 15.81
N ALA A 145 0.91 -3.44 15.84
CA ALA A 145 0.82 -4.91 15.86
C ALA A 145 0.04 -5.47 17.07
N GLY A 146 0.00 -4.74 18.21
CA GLY A 146 -0.75 -5.13 19.40
C GLY A 146 -2.24 -4.79 19.38
N LEU A 147 -2.74 -4.11 18.34
CA LEU A 147 -4.14 -3.67 18.28
C LEU A 147 -5.09 -4.79 17.85
N PRO A 148 -6.38 -4.73 18.23
CA PRO A 148 -7.37 -5.75 17.90
C PRO A 148 -7.43 -6.06 16.41
N GLY A 149 -7.31 -7.34 16.06
CA GLY A 149 -7.48 -7.80 14.68
C GLY A 149 -6.40 -7.38 13.70
N HIS A 150 -5.32 -6.71 14.15
CA HIS A 150 -4.17 -6.47 13.29
C HIS A 150 -3.59 -7.80 12.80
N LEU A 151 -3.34 -7.90 11.51
CA LEU A 151 -2.79 -9.10 10.88
C LEU A 151 -1.32 -8.89 10.50
N TRP A 152 -1.04 -7.87 9.73
CA TRP A 152 0.30 -7.47 9.30
C TRP A 152 0.32 -6.02 8.81
N THR A 153 1.52 -5.45 8.70
CA THR A 153 1.76 -4.12 8.16
C THR A 153 2.71 -4.22 6.97
N TRP A 154 2.33 -3.60 5.87
CA TRP A 154 3.22 -3.30 4.77
C TRP A 154 3.79 -1.90 4.97
N GLU A 155 5.13 -1.80 5.04
CA GLU A 155 5.82 -0.53 5.04
C GLU A 155 6.19 -0.18 3.60
N ASP A 156 5.71 0.95 3.10
CA ASP A 156 6.00 1.41 1.75
C ASP A 156 7.52 1.66 1.60
N PRO A 157 8.22 0.95 0.71
CA PRO A 157 9.65 1.19 0.47
C PRO A 157 9.93 2.54 -0.18
N TRP A 158 8.92 3.22 -0.70
CA TRP A 158 9.04 4.56 -1.26
C TRP A 158 9.48 5.59 -0.19
N PRO A 159 10.46 6.45 -0.46
CA PRO A 159 11.19 6.68 -1.71
C PRO A 159 12.56 5.99 -1.74
N GLY A 160 12.73 4.85 -1.12
CA GLY A 160 13.97 4.08 -1.13
C GLY A 160 14.41 3.75 -2.56
N VAL A 161 15.68 3.37 -2.71
CA VAL A 161 16.21 2.81 -3.95
C VAL A 161 16.62 1.38 -3.68
N VAL A 162 15.97 0.44 -4.35
CA VAL A 162 16.29 -0.98 -4.22
C VAL A 162 17.59 -1.33 -4.94
N GLU A 163 18.18 -2.46 -4.61
CA GLU A 163 19.38 -2.94 -5.31
C GLU A 163 19.10 -3.10 -6.82
N GLY A 164 19.95 -2.50 -7.64
CA GLY A 164 19.74 -2.45 -9.10
C GLY A 164 18.75 -1.39 -9.57
N GLY A 165 18.06 -0.70 -8.65
CA GLY A 165 17.13 0.38 -8.97
C GLY A 165 17.81 1.65 -9.45
N ALA A 166 17.05 2.52 -10.10
CA ALA A 166 17.49 3.82 -10.58
C ALA A 166 16.61 4.94 -10.05
N ALA A 167 17.21 6.04 -9.61
CA ALA A 167 16.52 7.23 -9.13
C ALA A 167 16.81 8.43 -10.01
N TYR A 168 15.78 9.13 -10.42
CA TYR A 168 15.92 10.38 -11.18
C TYR A 168 16.09 11.60 -10.27
N PHE A 169 15.63 11.52 -9.02
CA PHE A 169 15.77 12.59 -8.06
C PHE A 169 17.24 12.84 -7.72
N GLN A 170 17.70 14.09 -7.90
CA GLN A 170 19.09 14.53 -7.69
C GLN A 170 19.29 15.38 -6.41
N GLY A 171 18.23 15.62 -5.63
CA GLY A 171 18.30 16.40 -4.40
C GLY A 171 18.84 15.60 -3.21
N GLU A 172 19.20 16.31 -2.13
CA GLU A 172 19.73 15.67 -0.91
C GLU A 172 18.69 14.77 -0.21
N ARG A 173 17.42 15.17 -0.21
CA ARG A 173 16.34 14.42 0.47
C ARG A 173 15.08 14.41 -0.37
N HIS A 174 14.69 13.22 -0.80
CA HIS A 174 13.45 13.01 -1.55
C HIS A 174 12.23 13.44 -0.72
N PRO A 175 11.21 14.11 -1.32
CA PRO A 175 10.01 14.55 -0.61
C PRO A 175 9.31 13.44 0.20
N GLY A 176 9.21 12.24 -0.36
CA GLY A 176 8.59 11.08 0.30
C GLY A 176 9.31 10.60 1.57
N ALA A 177 10.58 10.94 1.76
CA ALA A 177 11.32 10.58 2.98
C ALA A 177 10.80 11.28 4.25
N ARG A 178 9.90 12.26 4.11
CA ARG A 178 9.26 12.95 5.25
C ARG A 178 8.04 12.20 5.78
N THR A 179 7.40 11.41 4.94
CA THR A 179 6.13 10.74 5.21
C THR A 179 6.20 9.26 4.82
N PRO A 180 7.01 8.44 5.54
CA PRO A 180 7.05 6.99 5.31
C PRO A 180 5.67 6.40 5.55
N MET A 181 5.07 5.84 4.52
CA MET A 181 3.71 5.34 4.55
C MET A 181 3.65 3.89 5.02
N MET A 182 2.57 3.55 5.73
CA MET A 182 2.26 2.18 6.15
C MET A 182 0.83 1.82 5.75
N CYS A 183 0.62 0.56 5.36
CA CYS A 183 -0.70 -0.02 5.20
C CYS A 183 -0.86 -1.18 6.18
N HIS A 184 -1.94 -1.18 6.94
CA HIS A 184 -2.27 -2.18 7.96
C HIS A 184 -3.43 -3.03 7.48
N ALA A 185 -3.22 -4.33 7.35
CA ALA A 185 -4.28 -5.29 7.12
C ALA A 185 -4.90 -5.68 8.46
N VAL A 186 -6.21 -5.61 8.55
CA VAL A 186 -6.98 -5.85 9.77
C VAL A 186 -8.14 -6.80 9.47
N ALA A 187 -8.38 -7.75 10.35
CA ALA A 187 -9.53 -8.64 10.25
C ALA A 187 -10.82 -7.80 10.18
N ARG A 188 -11.59 -7.99 9.10
CA ARG A 188 -12.74 -7.12 8.77
C ARG A 188 -13.76 -7.03 9.89
N GLN A 189 -14.02 -8.13 10.58
CA GLN A 189 -15.06 -8.21 11.62
C GLN A 189 -14.73 -7.38 12.87
N VAL A 190 -13.47 -6.98 13.08
CA VAL A 190 -13.03 -6.16 14.21
C VAL A 190 -12.34 -4.87 13.78
N ALA A 191 -12.56 -4.46 12.54
CA ALA A 191 -11.94 -3.26 11.97
C ALA A 191 -12.33 -1.97 12.70
N ASP A 192 -13.56 -1.90 13.23
CA ASP A 192 -14.04 -0.76 14.01
C ASP A 192 -13.40 -0.72 15.41
N ASP A 193 -13.17 -1.88 16.03
CA ASP A 193 -12.46 -1.99 17.30
C ASP A 193 -10.99 -1.59 17.13
N PHE A 194 -10.34 -2.03 16.05
CA PHE A 194 -8.98 -1.61 15.69
C PHE A 194 -8.88 -0.09 15.60
N GLU A 195 -9.78 0.54 14.85
CA GLU A 195 -9.80 2.00 14.68
C GLU A 195 -10.04 2.71 16.01
N ALA A 196 -10.98 2.22 16.82
CA ALA A 196 -11.30 2.80 18.13
C ALA A 196 -10.12 2.74 19.10
N GLU A 197 -9.46 1.59 19.23
CA GLU A 197 -8.27 1.39 20.07
C GLU A 197 -7.10 2.25 19.57
N TRP A 198 -6.89 2.31 18.25
CA TRP A 198 -5.85 3.17 17.68
C TRP A 198 -6.10 4.64 18.04
N LEU A 199 -7.35 5.12 17.93
CA LEU A 199 -7.74 6.49 18.28
C LEU A 199 -7.60 6.77 19.79
N ALA A 200 -7.90 5.79 20.64
CA ALA A 200 -7.80 5.89 22.09
C ALA A 200 -6.34 5.93 22.58
N SER A 201 -5.42 5.31 21.85
CA SER A 201 -4.01 5.36 22.18
C SER A 201 -3.49 6.77 21.89
N CYS A 202 -3.20 7.54 22.95
CA CYS A 202 -2.76 8.93 22.87
C CYS A 202 -1.24 8.99 23.07
N PRO A 203 -0.43 9.02 21.99
CA PRO A 203 1.01 9.13 22.11
C PRO A 203 1.42 10.52 22.59
N GLU A 204 2.63 10.62 23.12
CA GLU A 204 3.27 11.93 23.32
C GLU A 204 3.27 12.71 22.01
N GLY A 205 2.71 13.89 21.99
CA GLY A 205 2.61 14.74 20.77
C GLY A 205 1.19 15.09 20.34
N GLY A 206 0.16 14.61 21.02
CA GLY A 206 -1.23 15.03 20.81
C GLY A 206 -2.21 13.93 20.41
N ALA A 207 -3.48 14.25 20.38
CA ALA A 207 -4.55 13.32 20.10
C ALA A 207 -4.47 12.73 18.68
N ARG A 208 -4.74 11.44 18.59
CA ARG A 208 -4.95 10.74 17.31
C ARG A 208 -6.33 11.08 16.75
N ARG A 209 -6.45 11.07 15.43
CA ARG A 209 -7.72 11.37 14.76
C ARG A 209 -7.89 10.56 13.48
N ARG A 210 -9.12 10.40 13.05
CA ARG A 210 -9.43 9.95 11.70
C ARG A 210 -8.95 10.97 10.70
N ALA A 211 -8.42 10.49 9.59
CA ALA A 211 -8.12 11.31 8.43
C ALA A 211 -8.84 10.72 7.21
N GLY A 212 -9.36 11.59 6.36
CA GLY A 212 -10.08 11.17 5.17
C GLY A 212 -9.15 10.92 3.99
N TYR A 213 -9.76 10.45 2.91
CA TYR A 213 -9.06 10.10 1.67
C TYR A 213 -8.32 11.30 1.06
N LEU A 214 -8.88 12.53 1.21
CA LEU A 214 -8.21 13.77 0.76
C LEU A 214 -6.87 13.99 1.43
N ALA A 215 -6.78 13.77 2.73
CA ALA A 215 -5.54 13.90 3.47
C ALA A 215 -4.50 12.88 2.98
N TRP A 216 -4.93 11.65 2.70
CA TRP A 216 -4.08 10.61 2.13
C TRP A 216 -3.55 11.01 0.75
N GLU A 217 -4.42 11.40 -0.18
CA GLU A 217 -4.03 11.79 -1.53
C GLU A 217 -3.09 13.00 -1.52
N ALA A 218 -3.37 14.02 -0.70
CA ALA A 218 -2.48 15.17 -0.55
C ALA A 218 -1.08 14.76 -0.05
N THR A 219 -1.02 13.87 0.96
CA THR A 219 0.25 13.37 1.51
C THR A 219 1.01 12.54 0.48
N ARG A 220 0.33 11.66 -0.26
CA ARG A 220 0.91 10.85 -1.33
C ARG A 220 1.48 11.71 -2.46
N ILE A 221 0.71 12.69 -2.93
CA ILE A 221 1.13 13.62 -3.99
C ILE A 221 2.35 14.44 -3.53
N ALA A 222 2.32 14.95 -2.30
CA ALA A 222 3.46 15.67 -1.72
C ALA A 222 4.71 14.80 -1.57
N ALA A 223 4.54 13.50 -1.41
CA ALA A 223 5.62 12.51 -1.38
C ALA A 223 6.10 12.08 -2.78
N TRP A 224 5.50 12.57 -3.85
CA TRP A 224 5.75 12.18 -5.25
C TRP A 224 5.52 10.68 -5.50
N LYS A 225 4.74 10.02 -4.66
CA LYS A 225 4.41 8.60 -4.81
C LYS A 225 3.39 8.41 -5.93
N PRO A 226 3.74 7.73 -7.02
CA PRO A 226 2.78 7.40 -8.09
C PRO A 226 1.78 6.35 -7.63
N ARG A 227 0.66 6.26 -8.35
CA ARG A 227 -0.39 5.29 -8.12
C ARG A 227 -0.93 4.77 -9.44
N LEU A 228 -1.12 3.45 -9.51
CA LEU A 228 -1.68 2.79 -10.69
C LEU A 228 -3.07 3.35 -11.01
N GLY A 229 -3.27 3.71 -12.29
CA GLY A 229 -4.55 4.26 -12.77
C GLY A 229 -4.81 5.71 -12.37
N ARG A 230 -3.83 6.40 -11.72
CA ARG A 230 -3.89 7.83 -11.39
C ARG A 230 -2.86 8.62 -12.20
N GLU A 231 -1.59 8.37 -11.98
CA GLU A 231 -0.48 8.94 -12.75
C GLU A 231 -0.07 8.05 -13.93
N THR A 232 -0.71 6.89 -14.10
CA THR A 232 -0.41 5.93 -15.17
C THR A 232 -1.64 5.61 -16.00
N ASP A 233 -1.42 5.31 -17.26
CA ASP A 233 -2.38 4.72 -18.18
C ASP A 233 -1.88 3.35 -18.68
N ALA A 234 -2.61 2.72 -19.62
CA ALA A 234 -2.25 1.42 -20.19
C ALA A 234 -0.96 1.42 -21.05
N ARG A 235 -0.30 2.57 -21.22
CA ARG A 235 0.96 2.71 -21.97
C ARG A 235 2.13 3.10 -21.09
N ALA A 236 1.86 3.43 -19.82
CA ALA A 236 2.88 3.90 -18.89
C ALA A 236 3.96 2.83 -18.65
N ILE A 237 5.21 3.28 -18.62
CA ILE A 237 6.37 2.45 -18.26
C ILE A 237 6.96 2.94 -16.94
N PRO A 238 7.61 2.06 -16.14
CA PRO A 238 8.10 2.42 -14.80
C PRO A 238 8.97 3.68 -14.74
N PRO A 239 9.86 3.95 -15.73
CA PRO A 239 10.69 5.16 -15.73
C PRO A 239 9.92 6.49 -15.74
N GLU A 240 8.73 6.53 -16.32
CA GLU A 240 7.95 7.78 -16.46
C GLU A 240 7.46 8.32 -15.12
N VAL A 241 7.35 7.46 -14.11
CA VAL A 241 6.84 7.79 -12.79
C VAL A 241 7.85 7.46 -11.66
N ASP A 242 9.12 7.34 -11.98
CA ASP A 242 10.25 7.01 -11.06
C ASP A 242 10.10 5.67 -10.31
N TRP A 243 9.26 4.73 -10.80
CA TRP A 243 9.09 3.41 -10.17
C TRP A 243 10.32 2.50 -10.27
N LEU A 244 11.29 2.82 -11.13
CA LEU A 244 12.57 2.09 -11.16
C LEU A 244 13.34 2.19 -9.84
N ARG A 245 12.94 3.07 -8.93
CA ARG A 245 13.59 3.23 -7.64
C ARG A 245 13.16 2.17 -6.63
N SER A 246 11.89 1.80 -6.59
CA SER A 246 11.30 1.01 -5.49
C SER A 246 10.66 -0.31 -5.95
N ALA A 247 10.44 -0.46 -7.29
CA ALA A 247 9.70 -1.59 -7.83
C ALA A 247 10.37 -2.24 -9.05
#